data_25f2c46839cf9e882fb9bea826c05383
#
_entry.id   25f2c46839cf9e882fb9bea826c05383
#
_cell.length_a   1.000
_cell.length_b   1.000
_cell.length_c   1.000
_cell.angle_alpha   90.00
_cell.angle_beta   90.00
_cell.angle_gamma   90.00
#
_symmetry.space_group_name_H-M   'P 1'
#
loop_
_entity.id
_entity.type
_entity.pdbx_description
1 polymer ?
#
loop_
_entity_poly.entity_id
_entity_poly.type
_entity_poly.pdbx_seq_one_letter_code
_entity_poly.pdbx_strand_id
1 'polypeptide(L)'
;MVFNSILNYFQKEISNELPVNGLIIHRPRRSRKRVNLTNQDLEHEEAFRKQFFLNKKNDEKQQTKKTTSFSNFDNFVIEPDQMEKIEPKTDLNKVVTVYTDGSCINNGKSNAQGGYAVYFPNKEFDNVCQKYINQPTNQRCELMGIYKAIQTSMPHISNGGKIELMTDSEYSMKCLQEYCRKWSINGWIKSDKKPIENRDIIEPLYNLYTRYWRNITLKHVRAHTGNPDEQSRNNDIVDQMARKAVGY
;
A
#
# COMPACT_ATOMS: atom_id res chain seq x y z
N MET A 1 -6.06 10.18 -25.07
CA MET A 1 -4.96 9.25 -25.40
C MET A 1 -3.86 9.21 -24.33
N VAL A 2 -3.32 10.34 -23.89
CA VAL A 2 -2.27 10.44 -22.85
C VAL A 2 -2.69 9.79 -21.53
N PHE A 3 -3.94 9.95 -21.11
CA PHE A 3 -4.48 9.40 -19.87
C PHE A 3 -4.45 7.86 -19.81
N ASN A 4 -4.67 7.19 -20.95
CA ASN A 4 -4.60 5.72 -21.04
C ASN A 4 -3.15 5.22 -21.03
N SER A 5 -2.20 5.99 -21.52
CA SER A 5 -0.77 5.65 -21.50
C SER A 5 -0.23 5.69 -20.07
N ILE A 6 -0.61 6.71 -19.31
CA ILE A 6 -0.24 6.86 -17.90
C ILE A 6 -0.85 5.73 -17.06
N LEU A 7 -2.13 5.36 -17.32
CA LEU A 7 -2.79 4.25 -16.66
C LEU A 7 -2.07 2.92 -16.90
N ASN A 8 -1.68 2.68 -18.12
CA ASN A 8 -0.96 1.48 -18.50
C ASN A 8 0.45 1.43 -17.91
N TYR A 9 1.11 2.60 -17.77
CA TYR A 9 2.42 2.71 -17.11
C TYR A 9 2.33 2.29 -15.63
N PHE A 10 1.38 2.84 -14.88
CA PHE A 10 1.17 2.45 -13.48
C PHE A 10 0.85 0.97 -13.30
N GLN A 11 -0.05 0.42 -14.12
CA GLN A 11 -0.38 -1.00 -14.06
C GLN A 11 0.81 -1.90 -14.36
N LYS A 12 1.74 -1.43 -15.17
CA LYS A 12 2.92 -2.19 -15.56
C LYS A 12 4.03 -2.17 -14.52
N GLU A 13 4.29 -1.05 -13.91
CA GLU A 13 5.28 -0.93 -12.82
C GLU A 13 4.87 -1.78 -11.60
N ILE A 14 3.56 -1.91 -11.38
CA ILE A 14 2.99 -2.79 -10.35
C ILE A 14 3.19 -4.28 -10.68
N SER A 15 3.32 -4.65 -11.95
CA SER A 15 3.56 -6.04 -12.37
C SER A 15 5.03 -6.48 -12.43
N ASN A 16 5.97 -5.67 -11.94
CA ASN A 16 7.43 -5.94 -11.96
C ASN A 16 8.08 -6.05 -13.34
N GLU A 17 7.43 -5.59 -14.40
CA GLU A 17 8.07 -5.54 -15.71
C GLU A 17 8.71 -4.17 -15.91
N LEU A 18 9.99 -4.03 -15.58
CA LEU A 18 10.77 -2.83 -15.90
C LEU A 18 10.97 -2.72 -17.42
N PRO A 19 10.68 -1.58 -18.05
CA PRO A 19 10.99 -1.38 -19.45
C PRO A 19 12.49 -1.11 -19.63
N VAL A 20 13.18 -2.01 -20.29
CA VAL A 20 14.44 -1.69 -20.91
C VAL A 20 14.11 -1.29 -22.34
N ASN A 21 14.08 0.02 -22.63
CA ASN A 21 13.81 0.58 -23.96
C ASN A 21 12.40 0.35 -24.54
N GLY A 22 11.38 0.81 -23.87
CA GLY A 22 9.99 0.86 -24.36
C GLY A 22 9.01 -0.05 -23.67
N LEU A 23 7.79 0.41 -23.56
CA LEU A 23 6.72 -0.27 -22.84
C LEU A 23 6.18 -1.48 -23.61
N ILE A 24 6.27 -2.67 -23.04
CA ILE A 24 5.62 -3.88 -23.58
C ILE A 24 4.43 -4.26 -22.68
N ILE A 25 3.22 -4.12 -23.21
CA ILE A 25 2.01 -4.52 -22.48
C ILE A 25 1.71 -5.98 -22.76
N HIS A 26 1.73 -6.83 -21.74
CA HIS A 26 1.27 -8.20 -21.83
C HIS A 26 -0.24 -8.27 -21.71
N ARG A 27 -0.94 -8.56 -22.80
CA ARG A 27 -2.31 -9.05 -22.77
C ARG A 27 -2.31 -10.53 -23.16
N PRO A 28 -3.04 -11.40 -22.48
CA PRO A 28 -3.18 -12.77 -22.95
C PRO A 28 -3.92 -12.76 -24.29
N ARG A 29 -3.24 -13.17 -25.38
CA ARG A 29 -3.73 -13.49 -26.72
C ARG A 29 -4.28 -12.40 -27.64
N ARG A 30 -3.79 -11.14 -27.62
CA ARG A 30 -3.94 -10.26 -28.79
C ARG A 30 -2.68 -9.40 -28.98
N SER A 31 -2.37 -9.04 -30.22
CA SER A 31 -1.14 -8.38 -30.67
C SER A 31 -0.60 -7.30 -29.73
N ARG A 32 0.65 -7.44 -29.33
CA ARG A 32 1.37 -6.47 -28.48
C ARG A 32 1.68 -5.22 -29.28
N LYS A 33 1.17 -4.07 -28.85
CA LYS A 33 1.65 -2.77 -29.33
C LYS A 33 2.66 -2.22 -28.31
N ARG A 34 3.84 -1.86 -28.77
CA ARG A 34 4.78 -1.05 -27.98
C ARG A 34 4.19 0.35 -27.80
N VAL A 35 4.09 0.80 -26.55
CA VAL A 35 3.78 2.19 -26.23
C VAL A 35 5.06 2.80 -25.69
N ASN A 36 5.68 3.68 -26.47
CA ASN A 36 6.82 4.46 -26.01
C ASN A 36 6.26 5.66 -25.25
N LEU A 37 6.59 5.80 -23.97
CA LEU A 37 6.35 7.02 -23.22
C LEU A 37 7.35 8.08 -23.68
N THR A 38 6.84 9.23 -24.02
CA THR A 38 7.68 10.37 -24.38
C THR A 38 8.09 11.15 -23.12
N ASN A 39 9.11 11.97 -23.20
CA ASN A 39 9.47 12.88 -22.10
C ASN A 39 8.27 13.77 -21.70
N GLN A 40 7.41 14.15 -22.64
CA GLN A 40 6.19 14.87 -22.38
C GLN A 40 5.19 14.08 -21.51
N ASP A 41 5.09 12.74 -21.69
CA ASP A 41 4.20 11.90 -20.85
C ASP A 41 4.71 11.87 -19.41
N LEU A 42 6.02 11.86 -19.20
CA LEU A 42 6.65 11.89 -17.87
C LEU A 42 6.48 13.27 -17.19
N GLU A 43 6.63 14.35 -17.94
CA GLU A 43 6.41 15.72 -17.46
C GLU A 43 4.95 15.95 -17.09
N HIS A 44 4.01 15.44 -17.90
CA HIS A 44 2.57 15.48 -17.58
C HIS A 44 2.22 14.69 -16.33
N GLU A 45 2.86 13.56 -16.11
CA GLU A 45 2.67 12.77 -14.88
C GLU A 45 3.19 13.53 -13.66
N GLU A 46 4.36 14.13 -13.75
CA GLU A 46 4.93 14.93 -12.68
C GLU A 46 4.10 16.18 -12.38
N ALA A 47 3.60 16.85 -13.42
CA ALA A 47 2.67 17.98 -13.29
C ALA A 47 1.34 17.55 -12.62
N PHE A 48 0.79 16.39 -12.99
CA PHE A 48 -0.41 15.83 -12.38
C PHE A 48 -0.19 15.55 -10.89
N ARG A 49 0.95 14.98 -10.52
CA ARG A 49 1.31 14.73 -9.11
C ARG A 49 1.43 16.03 -8.32
N LYS A 50 2.15 17.02 -8.86
CA LYS A 50 2.26 18.34 -8.23
C LYS A 50 0.89 18.97 -8.02
N GLN A 51 -0.01 18.89 -9.02
CA GLN A 51 -1.37 19.43 -8.94
C GLN A 51 -2.22 18.66 -7.91
N PHE A 52 -2.09 17.34 -7.84
CA PHE A 52 -2.80 16.49 -6.87
C PHE A 52 -2.42 16.85 -5.42
N PHE A 53 -1.12 17.02 -5.15
CA PHE A 53 -0.64 17.41 -3.82
C PHE A 53 -0.98 18.87 -3.47
N LEU A 54 -1.00 19.78 -4.46
CA LEU A 54 -1.42 21.17 -4.26
C LEU A 54 -2.92 21.28 -3.94
N ASN A 55 -3.75 20.52 -4.63
CA ASN A 55 -5.20 20.50 -4.37
C ASN A 55 -5.48 19.93 -2.97
N LYS A 56 -4.74 18.91 -2.53
CA LYS A 56 -4.85 18.34 -1.18
C LYS A 56 -4.51 19.36 -0.09
N LYS A 57 -3.44 20.15 -0.24
CA LYS A 57 -3.09 21.25 0.70
C LYS A 57 -4.19 22.32 0.79
N ASN A 58 -4.92 22.57 -0.31
CA ASN A 58 -6.02 23.52 -0.33
C ASN A 58 -7.29 22.95 0.32
N ASP A 59 -7.58 21.67 0.15
CA ASP A 59 -8.70 20.98 0.79
C ASP A 59 -8.50 20.86 2.31
N GLU A 60 -7.30 20.60 2.77
CA GLU A 60 -6.94 20.57 4.20
C GLU A 60 -7.16 21.94 4.87
N LYS A 61 -6.85 23.06 4.18
CA LYS A 61 -7.14 24.42 4.68
C LYS A 61 -8.64 24.74 4.77
N GLN A 62 -9.49 24.07 4.00
CA GLN A 62 -10.94 24.24 4.07
C GLN A 62 -11.61 23.31 5.08
N GLN A 63 -11.05 22.12 5.37
CA GLN A 63 -11.60 21.15 6.30
C GLN A 63 -11.34 21.49 7.78
N THR A 64 -10.38 22.34 8.11
CA THR A 64 -10.13 22.80 9.50
C THR A 64 -11.29 23.59 10.13
N LYS A 65 -12.40 23.82 9.41
CA LYS A 65 -13.63 24.45 9.92
C LYS A 65 -14.80 23.49 10.23
N LYS A 66 -14.64 22.16 10.03
CA LYS A 66 -15.66 21.16 10.40
C LYS A 66 -14.99 19.91 10.95
N THR A 67 -14.51 19.97 12.18
CA THR A 67 -13.98 18.81 12.90
C THR A 67 -15.02 18.25 13.85
N THR A 68 -15.45 17.03 13.58
CA THR A 68 -15.89 16.09 14.61
C THR A 68 -15.06 14.82 14.49
N SER A 69 -14.20 14.61 15.49
CA SER A 69 -13.61 13.38 16.00
C SER A 69 -13.04 12.34 15.01
N PHE A 70 -11.84 12.59 14.50
CA PHE A 70 -10.93 11.56 13.99
C PHE A 70 -9.69 11.38 14.90
N SER A 71 -9.86 11.45 16.21
CA SER A 71 -8.80 11.69 17.19
C SER A 71 -7.81 10.54 17.42
N ASN A 72 -7.97 9.36 16.83
CA ASN A 72 -7.08 8.22 17.10
C ASN A 72 -6.19 7.79 15.92
N PHE A 73 -6.39 8.34 14.72
CA PHE A 73 -5.54 8.01 13.56
C PHE A 73 -4.38 8.99 13.39
N ASP A 74 -4.55 10.23 13.88
CA ASP A 74 -3.53 11.31 13.77
C ASP A 74 -2.24 10.96 14.51
N ASN A 75 -2.31 10.08 15.53
CA ASN A 75 -1.13 9.60 16.24
C ASN A 75 -0.27 8.58 15.49
N PHE A 76 -0.72 8.12 14.31
CA PHE A 76 0.00 7.13 13.49
C PHE A 76 0.50 7.69 12.16
N VAL A 77 0.11 8.89 11.78
CA VAL A 77 0.57 9.53 10.55
C VAL A 77 1.88 10.27 10.83
N ILE A 78 2.99 9.72 10.36
CA ILE A 78 4.26 10.47 10.34
C ILE A 78 4.10 11.55 9.28
N GLU A 79 4.21 12.82 9.68
CA GLU A 79 4.17 13.96 8.77
C GLU A 79 5.30 13.85 7.73
N PRO A 80 5.04 14.19 6.47
CA PRO A 80 6.02 14.08 5.39
C PRO A 80 7.37 14.73 5.68
N ASP A 81 7.37 15.86 6.36
CA ASP A 81 8.59 16.63 6.67
C ASP A 81 9.44 15.97 7.75
N GLN A 82 8.86 15.08 8.57
CA GLN A 82 9.60 14.29 9.56
C GLN A 82 10.27 13.06 8.95
N MET A 83 9.82 12.60 7.77
CA MET A 83 10.38 11.43 7.08
C MET A 83 11.71 11.71 6.38
N GLU A 84 11.99 12.96 6.02
CA GLU A 84 13.19 13.32 5.25
C GLU A 84 14.51 13.28 6.04
N LYS A 85 14.42 13.12 7.37
CA LYS A 85 15.60 13.12 8.28
C LYS A 85 15.93 11.74 8.87
N ILE A 86 15.27 10.67 8.39
CA ILE A 86 15.47 9.33 8.93
C ILE A 86 16.68 8.69 8.23
N GLU A 87 17.74 8.41 9.00
CA GLU A 87 18.92 7.71 8.48
C GLU A 87 18.58 6.28 8.04
N PRO A 88 19.15 5.81 6.91
CA PRO A 88 18.91 4.45 6.46
C PRO A 88 19.51 3.43 7.44
N LYS A 89 18.72 2.43 7.82
CA LYS A 89 19.18 1.34 8.70
C LYS A 89 19.76 0.14 7.93
N THR A 90 19.64 0.14 6.60
CA THR A 90 20.00 -0.98 5.75
C THR A 90 20.75 -0.52 4.51
N ASP A 91 21.46 -1.44 3.84
CA ASP A 91 22.05 -1.17 2.53
C ASP A 91 20.96 -0.83 1.50
N LEU A 92 21.01 0.39 0.96
CA LEU A 92 20.02 0.91 0.01
C LEU A 92 20.01 0.16 -1.33
N ASN A 93 21.10 -0.57 -1.67
CA ASN A 93 21.16 -1.38 -2.87
C ASN A 93 20.42 -2.72 -2.72
N LYS A 94 20.15 -3.13 -1.47
CA LYS A 94 19.44 -4.36 -1.17
C LYS A 94 17.93 -4.12 -1.22
N VAL A 95 17.19 -4.99 -1.91
CA VAL A 95 15.74 -5.03 -1.83
C VAL A 95 15.32 -5.73 -0.54
N VAL A 96 14.57 -5.04 0.30
CA VAL A 96 14.05 -5.59 1.57
C VAL A 96 12.74 -6.31 1.30
N THR A 97 12.65 -7.58 1.64
CA THR A 97 11.40 -8.35 1.56
C THR A 97 10.66 -8.28 2.89
N VAL A 98 9.37 -7.97 2.84
CA VAL A 98 8.50 -7.86 4.02
C VAL A 98 7.16 -8.55 3.76
N TYR A 99 6.68 -9.32 4.74
CA TYR A 99 5.39 -10.02 4.72
C TYR A 99 4.42 -9.35 5.67
N THR A 100 3.14 -9.30 5.28
CA THR A 100 2.09 -8.70 6.11
C THR A 100 0.85 -9.56 6.10
N ASP A 101 0.20 -9.63 7.26
CA ASP A 101 -1.09 -10.27 7.41
C ASP A 101 -1.95 -9.58 8.46
N GLY A 102 -3.26 -9.82 8.41
CA GLY A 102 -4.26 -9.33 9.35
C GLY A 102 -5.21 -10.42 9.78
N SER A 103 -5.51 -10.48 11.08
CA SER A 103 -6.43 -11.45 11.66
C SER A 103 -7.54 -10.77 12.45
N CYS A 104 -8.77 -11.31 12.40
CA CYS A 104 -9.89 -10.81 13.16
C CYS A 104 -10.76 -11.95 13.70
N ILE A 105 -10.78 -12.10 15.02
CA ILE A 105 -11.71 -13.01 15.72
C ILE A 105 -13.09 -12.35 15.77
N ASN A 106 -14.15 -13.14 15.65
CA ASN A 106 -15.54 -12.65 15.65
C ASN A 106 -15.79 -11.55 14.62
N ASN A 107 -15.15 -11.63 13.46
CA ASN A 107 -15.28 -10.67 12.38
C ASN A 107 -16.74 -10.31 12.10
N GLY A 108 -17.07 -9.01 12.07
CA GLY A 108 -18.41 -8.49 11.86
C GLY A 108 -19.34 -8.54 13.09
N LYS A 109 -18.86 -8.95 14.26
CA LYS A 109 -19.62 -8.93 15.53
C LYS A 109 -19.17 -7.78 16.43
N SER A 110 -20.00 -7.41 17.42
CA SER A 110 -19.70 -6.33 18.38
C SER A 110 -18.47 -6.62 19.27
N ASN A 111 -18.14 -7.89 19.47
CA ASN A 111 -16.98 -8.35 20.23
C ASN A 111 -15.81 -8.76 19.33
N ALA A 112 -15.72 -8.22 18.12
CA ALA A 112 -14.62 -8.46 17.21
C ALA A 112 -13.29 -8.00 17.82
N GLN A 113 -12.23 -8.82 17.64
CA GLN A 113 -10.87 -8.51 18.06
C GLN A 113 -9.95 -8.64 16.85
N GLY A 114 -9.25 -7.57 16.54
CA GLY A 114 -8.35 -7.50 15.40
C GLY A 114 -6.89 -7.44 15.79
N GLY A 115 -6.04 -7.90 14.89
CA GLY A 115 -4.61 -7.78 14.98
C GLY A 115 -3.97 -7.81 13.60
N TYR A 116 -2.75 -7.33 13.52
CA TYR A 116 -1.94 -7.38 12.32
C TYR A 116 -0.49 -7.67 12.64
N ALA A 117 0.21 -8.19 11.65
CA ALA A 117 1.62 -8.48 11.76
C ALA A 117 2.41 -8.00 10.54
N VAL A 118 3.69 -7.73 10.79
CA VAL A 118 4.70 -7.42 9.79
C VAL A 118 5.93 -8.27 10.09
N TYR A 119 6.41 -9.01 9.11
CA TYR A 119 7.52 -9.93 9.26
C TYR A 119 8.63 -9.62 8.25
N PHE A 120 9.83 -9.41 8.74
CA PHE A 120 11.05 -9.21 7.96
C PHE A 120 11.94 -10.47 8.07
N PRO A 121 11.94 -11.36 7.07
CA PRO A 121 12.67 -12.63 7.12
C PRO A 121 14.15 -12.47 7.39
N ASN A 122 14.75 -11.43 6.83
CA ASN A 122 16.18 -11.18 6.93
C ASN A 122 16.54 -10.21 8.07
N LYS A 123 15.58 -9.84 8.93
CA LYS A 123 15.77 -8.99 10.11
C LYS A 123 16.34 -7.59 9.81
N GLU A 124 16.03 -7.02 8.62
CA GLU A 124 16.41 -5.64 8.29
C GLU A 124 15.75 -4.63 9.22
N PHE A 125 14.54 -4.95 9.69
CA PHE A 125 13.77 -4.20 10.66
C PHE A 125 13.14 -5.14 11.69
N ASP A 126 12.69 -4.56 12.80
CA ASP A 126 11.98 -5.31 13.83
C ASP A 126 10.60 -5.76 13.31
N ASN A 127 10.25 -7.00 13.62
CA ASN A 127 8.94 -7.53 13.32
C ASN A 127 7.86 -6.81 14.16
N VAL A 128 6.67 -6.70 13.62
CA VAL A 128 5.52 -6.10 14.30
C VAL A 128 4.43 -7.15 14.51
N CYS A 129 3.86 -7.18 15.71
CA CYS A 129 2.70 -8.02 16.06
C CYS A 129 1.85 -7.20 17.03
N GLN A 130 0.75 -6.62 16.55
CA GLN A 130 -0.03 -5.63 17.31
C GLN A 130 -1.53 -5.87 17.21
N LYS A 131 -2.26 -5.61 18.32
CA LYS A 131 -3.73 -5.55 18.32
C LYS A 131 -4.20 -4.34 17.54
N TYR A 132 -5.32 -4.52 16.84
CA TYR A 132 -6.04 -3.47 16.16
C TYR A 132 -7.42 -3.31 16.78
N ILE A 133 -7.71 -2.15 17.37
CA ILE A 133 -8.89 -1.93 18.22
C ILE A 133 -9.96 -1.06 17.56
N ASN A 134 -9.65 -0.33 16.48
CA ASN A 134 -10.58 0.61 15.86
C ASN A 134 -11.50 -0.10 14.88
N GLN A 135 -12.69 -0.54 15.34
CA GLN A 135 -13.69 -1.25 14.54
C GLN A 135 -13.06 -2.41 13.74
N PRO A 136 -12.46 -3.41 14.41
CA PRO A 136 -11.67 -4.42 13.75
C PRO A 136 -12.52 -5.28 12.82
N THR A 137 -12.03 -5.44 11.61
CA THR A 137 -12.45 -6.44 10.63
C THR A 137 -11.20 -7.05 10.00
N ASN A 138 -11.33 -8.22 9.39
CA ASN A 138 -10.18 -8.85 8.71
C ASN A 138 -9.55 -7.90 7.70
N GLN A 139 -10.37 -7.31 6.82
CA GLN A 139 -9.91 -6.35 5.81
C GLN A 139 -9.18 -5.14 6.40
N ARG A 140 -9.66 -4.60 7.53
CA ARG A 140 -9.00 -3.47 8.19
C ARG A 140 -7.65 -3.87 8.78
N CYS A 141 -7.56 -5.08 9.35
CA CYS A 141 -6.31 -5.60 9.89
C CYS A 141 -5.26 -5.82 8.79
N GLU A 142 -5.66 -6.38 7.64
CA GLU A 142 -4.80 -6.56 6.47
C GLU A 142 -4.28 -5.22 5.92
N LEU A 143 -5.16 -4.23 5.75
CA LEU A 143 -4.76 -2.89 5.31
C LEU A 143 -3.77 -2.24 6.31
N MET A 144 -4.00 -2.43 7.61
CA MET A 144 -3.11 -1.92 8.65
C MET A 144 -1.75 -2.63 8.65
N GLY A 145 -1.70 -3.93 8.37
CA GLY A 145 -0.44 -4.66 8.17
C GLY A 145 0.40 -4.02 7.06
N ILE A 146 -0.21 -3.77 5.89
CA ILE A 146 0.46 -3.11 4.77
C ILE A 146 0.91 -1.69 5.14
N TYR A 147 0.03 -0.90 5.77
CA TYR A 147 0.37 0.45 6.21
C TYR A 147 1.58 0.44 7.14
N LYS A 148 1.58 -0.46 8.12
CA LYS A 148 2.66 -0.60 9.09
C LYS A 148 3.97 -1.08 8.47
N ALA A 149 3.91 -1.99 7.50
CA ALA A 149 5.09 -2.45 6.77
C ALA A 149 5.79 -1.30 6.03
N ILE A 150 5.02 -0.47 5.31
CA ILE A 150 5.56 0.71 4.62
C ILE A 150 6.14 1.69 5.67
N GLN A 151 5.40 1.96 6.75
CA GLN A 151 5.85 2.85 7.82
C GLN A 151 7.16 2.37 8.46
N THR A 152 7.27 1.09 8.79
CA THR A 152 8.48 0.50 9.39
C THR A 152 9.67 0.57 8.44
N SER A 153 9.42 0.43 7.13
CA SER A 153 10.45 0.49 6.09
C SER A 153 10.83 1.92 5.67
N MET A 154 10.23 2.97 6.25
CA MET A 154 10.51 4.36 5.89
C MET A 154 12.00 4.74 5.93
N PRO A 155 12.82 4.30 6.93
CA PRO A 155 14.26 4.60 6.93
C PRO A 155 15.01 4.08 5.71
N HIS A 156 14.45 3.12 5.00
CA HIS A 156 15.02 2.55 3.77
C HIS A 156 14.45 3.23 2.51
N ILE A 157 13.11 3.26 2.38
CA ILE A 157 12.48 3.73 1.15
C ILE A 157 12.57 5.25 0.93
N SER A 158 12.58 6.06 2.00
CA SER A 158 12.75 7.52 1.91
C SER A 158 14.15 7.93 1.42
N ASN A 159 15.15 7.06 1.61
CA ASN A 159 16.51 7.24 1.14
C ASN A 159 16.80 6.54 -0.21
N GLY A 160 15.76 6.11 -0.92
CA GLY A 160 15.88 5.52 -2.27
C GLY A 160 15.94 3.99 -2.30
N GLY A 161 16.00 3.31 -1.16
CA GLY A 161 15.93 1.86 -1.07
C GLY A 161 14.60 1.29 -1.57
N LYS A 162 14.55 -0.02 -1.84
CA LYS A 162 13.38 -0.69 -2.39
C LYS A 162 12.88 -1.80 -1.47
N ILE A 163 11.56 -1.97 -1.40
CA ILE A 163 10.93 -3.09 -0.69
C ILE A 163 10.05 -3.93 -1.62
N GLU A 164 10.02 -5.24 -1.37
CA GLU A 164 9.01 -6.16 -1.87
C GLU A 164 8.04 -6.48 -0.73
N LEU A 165 6.84 -5.97 -0.83
CA LEU A 165 5.79 -6.17 0.17
C LEU A 165 4.88 -7.31 -0.28
N MET A 166 4.88 -8.38 0.52
CA MET A 166 4.17 -9.62 0.28
C MET A 166 2.89 -9.67 1.14
N THR A 167 1.75 -9.96 0.53
CA THR A 167 0.46 -10.11 1.22
C THR A 167 -0.40 -11.13 0.49
N ASP A 168 -1.24 -11.87 1.21
CA ASP A 168 -2.26 -12.75 0.63
C ASP A 168 -3.63 -12.07 0.49
N SER A 169 -3.75 -10.81 0.92
CA SER A 169 -4.97 -10.03 0.83
C SER A 169 -5.25 -9.53 -0.60
N GLU A 170 -6.01 -10.28 -1.38
CA GLU A 170 -6.52 -9.79 -2.68
C GLU A 170 -7.30 -8.49 -2.56
N TYR A 171 -8.04 -8.30 -1.45
CA TYR A 171 -8.79 -7.08 -1.21
C TYR A 171 -7.87 -5.86 -1.14
N SER A 172 -6.83 -5.94 -0.30
CA SER A 172 -5.87 -4.85 -0.13
C SER A 172 -5.10 -4.55 -1.42
N MET A 173 -4.72 -5.60 -2.16
CA MET A 173 -4.09 -5.48 -3.48
C MET A 173 -4.98 -4.71 -4.46
N LYS A 174 -6.24 -5.16 -4.63
CA LYS A 174 -7.21 -4.52 -5.53
C LYS A 174 -7.51 -3.07 -5.10
N CYS A 175 -7.61 -2.80 -3.80
CA CYS A 175 -7.77 -1.44 -3.31
C CYS A 175 -6.64 -0.54 -3.80
N LEU A 176 -5.39 -0.91 -3.57
CA LEU A 176 -4.23 -0.07 -3.88
C LEU A 176 -3.93 0.03 -5.38
N GLN A 177 -4.05 -1.08 -6.11
CA GLN A 177 -3.62 -1.16 -7.50
C GLN A 177 -4.72 -0.79 -8.51
N GLU A 178 -6.02 -0.99 -8.15
CA GLU A 178 -7.10 -0.82 -9.10
C GLU A 178 -8.08 0.28 -8.69
N TYR A 179 -8.59 0.25 -7.43
CA TYR A 179 -9.74 1.05 -7.04
C TYR A 179 -9.37 2.46 -6.57
N CYS A 180 -8.33 2.58 -5.75
CA CYS A 180 -7.96 3.84 -5.10
C CYS A 180 -7.72 4.97 -6.09
N ARG A 181 -7.15 4.67 -7.26
CA ARG A 181 -6.96 5.66 -8.29
C ARG A 181 -8.26 6.26 -8.78
N LYS A 182 -9.28 5.43 -9.01
CA LYS A 182 -10.61 5.90 -9.43
C LYS A 182 -11.27 6.68 -8.30
N TRP A 183 -11.18 6.17 -7.09
CA TRP A 183 -11.77 6.81 -5.91
C TRP A 183 -11.12 8.17 -5.61
N SER A 184 -9.81 8.30 -5.70
CA SER A 184 -9.10 9.56 -5.46
C SER A 184 -9.50 10.65 -6.46
N ILE A 185 -9.70 10.29 -7.74
CA ILE A 185 -10.17 11.22 -8.77
C ILE A 185 -11.64 11.63 -8.52
N ASN A 186 -12.48 10.72 -8.02
CA ASN A 186 -13.90 10.94 -7.77
C ASN A 186 -14.19 11.48 -6.35
N GLY A 187 -13.19 12.01 -5.63
CA GLY A 187 -13.39 12.56 -4.29
C GLY A 187 -13.69 11.51 -3.23
N TRP A 188 -13.19 10.27 -3.39
CA TRP A 188 -13.37 9.13 -2.48
C TRP A 188 -14.84 8.71 -2.28
N ILE A 189 -15.59 8.70 -3.37
CA ILE A 189 -16.99 8.27 -3.43
C ILE A 189 -17.13 7.16 -4.46
N LYS A 190 -17.93 6.11 -4.14
CA LYS A 190 -18.29 5.03 -5.06
C LYS A 190 -19.14 5.58 -6.22
N SER A 191 -19.21 4.83 -7.33
CA SER A 191 -20.03 5.19 -8.50
C SER A 191 -21.52 5.33 -8.18
N ASP A 192 -22.02 4.59 -7.17
CA ASP A 192 -23.38 4.66 -6.64
C ASP A 192 -23.57 5.77 -5.57
N LYS A 193 -22.60 6.70 -5.47
CA LYS A 193 -22.55 7.82 -4.52
C LYS A 193 -22.46 7.44 -3.04
N LYS A 194 -22.26 6.17 -2.73
CA LYS A 194 -22.02 5.72 -1.34
C LYS A 194 -20.58 6.00 -0.91
N PRO A 195 -20.34 6.18 0.40
CA PRO A 195 -18.99 6.31 0.94
C PRO A 195 -18.19 5.02 0.69
N ILE A 196 -16.89 5.17 0.56
CA ILE A 196 -15.98 4.03 0.45
C ILE A 196 -15.77 3.44 1.84
N GLU A 197 -16.00 2.13 1.96
CA GLU A 197 -15.71 1.39 3.18
C GLU A 197 -14.20 1.42 3.48
N ASN A 198 -13.84 1.52 4.75
CA ASN A 198 -12.44 1.58 5.21
C ASN A 198 -11.64 2.77 4.63
N ARG A 199 -12.31 3.84 4.16
CA ARG A 199 -11.66 5.02 3.59
C ARG A 199 -10.64 5.62 4.55
N ASP A 200 -10.94 5.61 5.84
CA ASP A 200 -10.09 6.11 6.92
C ASP A 200 -8.69 5.44 6.95
N ILE A 201 -8.58 4.19 6.51
CA ILE A 201 -7.30 3.49 6.35
C ILE A 201 -6.80 3.56 4.91
N ILE A 202 -7.69 3.34 3.95
CA ILE A 202 -7.33 3.21 2.53
C ILE A 202 -6.74 4.51 1.99
N GLU A 203 -7.35 5.65 2.29
CA GLU A 203 -6.88 6.94 1.76
C GLU A 203 -5.47 7.31 2.23
N PRO A 204 -5.13 7.30 3.53
CA PRO A 204 -3.76 7.56 3.98
C PRO A 204 -2.78 6.49 3.50
N LEU A 205 -3.17 5.21 3.46
CA LEU A 205 -2.34 4.14 2.92
C LEU A 205 -2.03 4.37 1.44
N TYR A 206 -3.02 4.71 0.63
CA TYR A 206 -2.84 4.99 -0.80
C TYR A 206 -1.94 6.20 -1.04
N ASN A 207 -2.10 7.26 -0.24
CA ASN A 207 -1.24 8.43 -0.32
C ASN A 207 0.23 8.08 -0.01
N LEU A 208 0.45 7.26 1.01
CA LEU A 208 1.79 6.80 1.38
C LEU A 208 2.38 5.89 0.27
N TYR A 209 1.60 4.92 -0.20
CA TYR A 209 1.97 4.01 -1.28
C TYR A 209 2.33 4.77 -2.57
N THR A 210 1.50 5.73 -3.01
CA THR A 210 1.75 6.50 -4.23
C THR A 210 2.91 7.48 -4.10
N ARG A 211 3.23 7.96 -2.90
CA ARG A 211 4.40 8.79 -2.67
C ARG A 211 5.69 8.02 -2.95
N TYR A 212 5.74 6.75 -2.57
CA TYR A 212 6.93 5.88 -2.69
C TYR A 212 6.75 4.72 -3.67
N TRP A 213 5.85 4.85 -4.63
CA TRP A 213 5.48 3.77 -5.55
C TRP A 213 6.67 3.17 -6.32
N ARG A 214 7.73 3.95 -6.59
CA ARG A 214 8.97 3.48 -7.25
C ARG A 214 9.84 2.61 -6.34
N ASN A 215 9.61 2.70 -5.05
CA ASN A 215 10.37 2.02 -4.02
C ASN A 215 9.62 0.81 -3.44
N ILE A 216 8.32 0.66 -3.78
CA ILE A 216 7.45 -0.36 -3.21
C ILE A 216 6.92 -1.25 -4.33
N THR A 217 7.29 -2.53 -4.30
CA THR A 217 6.70 -3.57 -5.14
C THR A 217 5.73 -4.38 -4.30
N LEU A 218 4.43 -4.29 -4.60
CA LEU A 218 3.40 -5.06 -3.90
C LEU A 218 3.13 -6.38 -4.64
N LYS A 219 3.33 -7.51 -3.96
CA LYS A 219 3.18 -8.87 -4.51
C LYS A 219 2.16 -9.69 -3.74
N HIS A 220 1.35 -10.46 -4.48
CA HIS A 220 0.45 -11.43 -3.90
C HIS A 220 1.16 -12.75 -3.59
N VAL A 221 0.94 -13.27 -2.37
CA VAL A 221 1.34 -14.62 -1.96
C VAL A 221 0.08 -15.46 -1.78
N ARG A 222 0.10 -16.71 -2.19
CA ARG A 222 -1.03 -17.61 -1.94
C ARG A 222 -1.02 -18.07 -0.48
N ALA A 223 -2.14 -17.87 0.21
CA ALA A 223 -2.33 -18.36 1.57
C ALA A 223 -2.40 -19.90 1.61
N HIS A 224 -1.89 -20.48 2.69
CA HIS A 224 -2.10 -21.88 3.09
C HIS A 224 -1.87 -22.93 1.97
N THR A 225 -0.86 -22.72 1.15
CA THR A 225 -0.57 -23.65 0.04
C THR A 225 -0.04 -25.01 0.52
N GLY A 226 0.50 -25.09 1.73
CA GLY A 226 1.22 -26.26 2.23
C GLY A 226 2.53 -26.54 1.49
N ASN A 227 2.94 -25.66 0.57
CA ASN A 227 4.18 -25.81 -0.18
C ASN A 227 5.40 -25.56 0.71
N PRO A 228 6.49 -26.32 0.53
CA PRO A 228 7.71 -26.13 1.32
C PRO A 228 8.60 -24.98 0.83
N ASP A 229 8.11 -24.13 -0.08
CA ASP A 229 8.87 -22.97 -0.57
C ASP A 229 8.98 -21.85 0.48
N GLU A 230 9.95 -20.99 0.30
CA GLU A 230 10.26 -19.93 1.26
C GLU A 230 9.11 -18.92 1.40
N GLN A 231 8.44 -18.58 0.30
CA GLN A 231 7.33 -17.61 0.33
C GLN A 231 6.17 -18.14 1.16
N SER A 232 5.78 -19.40 0.96
CA SER A 232 4.71 -20.05 1.72
C SER A 232 5.05 -20.11 3.21
N ARG A 233 6.28 -20.51 3.56
CA ARG A 233 6.72 -20.55 4.98
C ARG A 233 6.69 -19.16 5.63
N ASN A 234 7.16 -18.13 4.94
CA ASN A 234 7.16 -16.78 5.47
C ASN A 234 5.75 -16.23 5.63
N ASN A 235 4.83 -16.57 4.71
CA ASN A 235 3.43 -16.21 4.84
C ASN A 235 2.76 -16.92 6.03
N ASP A 236 3.04 -18.19 6.25
CA ASP A 236 2.54 -18.93 7.42
C ASP A 236 3.07 -18.33 8.75
N ILE A 237 4.31 -17.84 8.76
CA ILE A 237 4.87 -17.16 9.94
C ILE A 237 4.11 -15.87 10.24
N VAL A 238 3.89 -15.02 9.25
CA VAL A 238 3.18 -13.74 9.49
C VAL A 238 1.72 -13.94 9.85
N ASP A 239 1.03 -14.95 9.28
CA ASP A 239 -0.34 -15.37 9.67
C ASP A 239 -0.37 -15.78 11.15
N GLN A 240 0.56 -16.65 11.60
CA GLN A 240 0.66 -17.03 13.02
C GLN A 240 0.91 -15.82 13.92
N MET A 241 1.73 -14.86 13.49
CA MET A 241 1.96 -13.62 14.23
C MET A 241 0.70 -12.78 14.31
N ALA A 242 -0.07 -12.63 13.22
CA ALA A 242 -1.32 -11.88 13.21
C ALA A 242 -2.38 -12.53 14.13
N ARG A 243 -2.47 -13.86 14.12
CA ARG A 243 -3.33 -14.62 15.04
C ARG A 243 -2.90 -14.44 16.50
N LYS A 244 -1.62 -14.49 16.79
CA LYS A 244 -1.08 -14.24 18.14
C LYS A 244 -1.44 -12.83 18.64
N ALA A 245 -1.48 -11.83 17.77
CA ALA A 245 -1.87 -10.47 18.13
C ALA A 245 -3.31 -10.40 18.67
N VAL A 246 -4.18 -11.34 18.31
CA VAL A 246 -5.58 -11.42 18.79
C VAL A 246 -5.82 -12.48 19.87
N GLY A 247 -4.77 -13.17 20.32
CA GLY A 247 -4.82 -14.07 21.48
C GLY A 247 -5.02 -15.55 21.15
N TYR A 248 -4.67 -15.99 19.92
CA TYR A 248 -4.52 -17.41 19.56
C TYR A 248 -3.14 -17.94 19.90
#